data_c4e12df749263a1d77f1e2f7eb94c55d
#
_entry.id   c4e12df749263a1d77f1e2f7eb94c55d
#
_cell.length_a   1.000
_cell.length_b   1.000
_cell.length_c   1.000
_cell.angle_alpha   90.00
_cell.angle_beta   90.00
_cell.angle_gamma   90.00
#
_symmetry.space_group_name_H-M   'P 1'
#
loop_
_entity.id
_entity.type
_entity.pdbx_description
1 polymer ?
#
loop_
_entity_poly.entity_id
_entity_poly.type
_entity_poly.pdbx_seq_one_letter_code
_entity_poly.pdbx_strand_id
1 'polypeptide(L)'
;MISNSKRLFRILVVLSLTFIFSGCDFYDVPSSLISSPKLSANEDFEDIDSVDIDKLRILVQKFMPKGGKLLEESKTSGKKNIVSIDVDGDLNNELIVLFKDDSNFKKGFFVLKENSGEWVKIYERSLEGNSISTLKTLTVKNKEDKRLLVGYLISGNAGTDFYLYDFKDDNVKEVSMGRWNRMEIINTPDKEEDKNLVFGAQVNEFNKDYSSYVIGFDGEKFYAAEDFYDDYYTKNVEYYKGELIQEMNNELIWYYYIESQIKSKQYTKALESLNEVFKSKEDKNGEPTIQVGYYKFLILKAEALNGLGEYSQATDILNKIKNIGSLNDNDYFYNEPKEYSTIDIYYELGVAYKGLGDKVKSEKCFKYAIEEFEKLSLDDSFSENPTSNILKQVIYYPLSKEINNK
;
A
#
# COMPACT_ATOMS: atom_id res chain seq x y z
N MET A 1 -40.96 -35.16 35.06
CA MET A 1 -39.75 -34.29 34.98
C MET A 1 -39.08 -34.22 33.60
N ILE A 2 -39.63 -34.76 32.54
CA ILE A 2 -39.01 -34.84 31.21
C ILE A 2 -39.55 -33.76 30.21
N SER A 3 -40.62 -33.05 30.60
CA SER A 3 -41.26 -32.06 29.71
C SER A 3 -40.57 -30.69 29.67
N ASN A 4 -39.87 -30.30 30.72
CA ASN A 4 -39.20 -28.97 30.77
C ASN A 4 -37.84 -28.90 30.04
N SER A 5 -37.14 -30.02 29.90
CA SER A 5 -35.86 -30.10 29.21
C SER A 5 -35.98 -29.86 27.69
N LYS A 6 -37.07 -30.36 27.07
CA LYS A 6 -37.33 -30.15 25.64
C LYS A 6 -37.76 -28.71 25.29
N ARG A 7 -38.37 -28.00 26.23
CA ARG A 7 -38.71 -26.57 26.05
C ARG A 7 -37.47 -25.69 26.20
N LEU A 8 -36.60 -25.98 27.17
CA LEU A 8 -35.33 -25.25 27.33
C LEU A 8 -34.41 -25.45 26.13
N PHE A 9 -34.33 -26.66 25.57
CA PHE A 9 -33.50 -26.94 24.37
C PHE A 9 -34.04 -26.24 23.13
N ARG A 10 -35.35 -26.11 22.94
CA ARG A 10 -35.95 -25.35 21.84
C ARG A 10 -35.72 -23.83 21.96
N ILE A 11 -35.74 -23.31 23.19
CA ILE A 11 -35.43 -21.88 23.43
C ILE A 11 -33.95 -21.59 23.18
N LEU A 12 -33.05 -22.50 23.57
CA LEU A 12 -31.61 -22.37 23.33
C LEU A 12 -31.27 -22.45 21.82
N VAL A 13 -31.93 -23.32 21.06
CA VAL A 13 -31.74 -23.44 19.61
C VAL A 13 -32.32 -22.22 18.87
N VAL A 14 -33.41 -21.62 19.32
CA VAL A 14 -33.98 -20.40 18.74
C VAL A 14 -33.07 -19.18 19.07
N LEU A 15 -32.52 -19.11 20.29
CA LEU A 15 -31.55 -18.04 20.64
C LEU A 15 -30.24 -18.18 19.90
N SER A 16 -29.75 -19.39 19.61
CA SER A 16 -28.53 -19.58 18.81
C SER A 16 -28.73 -19.26 17.33
N LEU A 17 -29.93 -19.44 16.79
CA LEU A 17 -30.27 -19.08 15.41
C LEU A 17 -30.46 -17.56 15.19
N THR A 18 -30.83 -16.81 16.23
CA THR A 18 -30.93 -15.35 16.14
C THR A 18 -29.57 -14.65 16.18
N PHE A 19 -28.51 -15.29 16.69
CA PHE A 19 -27.13 -14.74 16.63
C PHE A 19 -26.40 -14.96 15.29
N ILE A 20 -26.95 -15.79 14.39
CA ILE A 20 -26.35 -16.04 13.07
C ILE A 20 -26.79 -15.01 12.02
N PHE A 21 -27.82 -14.20 12.32
CA PHE A 21 -28.34 -13.15 11.43
C PHE A 21 -28.12 -11.72 11.90
N SER A 22 -27.36 -11.48 12.98
CA SER A 22 -26.78 -10.16 13.19
C SER A 22 -25.65 -10.01 12.20
N GLY A 23 -26.06 -9.65 10.98
CA GLY A 23 -25.21 -9.33 9.86
C GLY A 23 -24.17 -8.31 10.31
N CYS A 24 -23.01 -8.42 9.74
CA CYS A 24 -21.99 -7.41 9.78
C CYS A 24 -22.63 -6.05 9.50
N ASP A 25 -22.88 -5.28 10.54
CA ASP A 25 -22.99 -3.85 10.39
C ASP A 25 -21.65 -3.44 9.75
N PHE A 26 -21.72 -3.01 8.51
CA PHE A 26 -20.67 -2.23 7.88
C PHE A 26 -20.52 -0.99 8.77
N TYR A 27 -19.63 -1.05 9.74
CA TYR A 27 -19.16 0.15 10.40
C TYR A 27 -18.61 1.03 9.30
N ASP A 28 -19.29 2.15 9.07
CA ASP A 28 -18.75 3.25 8.31
C ASP A 28 -17.37 3.56 8.88
N VAL A 29 -16.32 3.12 8.18
CA VAL A 29 -14.96 3.51 8.49
C VAL A 29 -14.98 5.04 8.38
N PRO A 30 -14.64 5.77 9.44
CA PRO A 30 -14.54 7.21 9.33
C PRO A 30 -13.63 7.51 8.16
N SER A 31 -14.14 8.22 7.17
CA SER A 31 -13.44 8.61 5.94
C SER A 31 -12.42 9.72 6.23
N SER A 32 -11.66 9.58 7.32
CA SER A 32 -10.73 10.57 7.75
C SER A 32 -9.31 10.11 7.47
N LEU A 33 -8.66 10.87 6.65
CA LEU A 33 -7.24 11.10 6.46
C LEU A 33 -6.53 10.35 5.33
N ILE A 34 -6.84 9.11 5.01
CA ILE A 34 -6.40 8.49 3.77
C ILE A 34 -7.62 7.79 3.18
N SER A 35 -8.48 8.54 2.52
CA SER A 35 -9.52 7.94 1.71
C SER A 35 -8.83 7.19 0.58
N SER A 36 -9.25 5.93 0.33
CA SER A 36 -9.10 5.38 -1.04
C SER A 36 -9.39 6.51 -2.00
N PRO A 37 -8.60 6.72 -3.07
CA PRO A 37 -8.91 7.75 -4.01
C PRO A 37 -10.39 7.57 -4.37
N LYS A 38 -11.24 8.42 -3.78
CA LYS A 38 -12.57 8.56 -4.33
C LYS A 38 -12.25 8.87 -5.76
N LEU A 39 -12.75 8.07 -6.68
CA LEU A 39 -12.92 8.54 -8.04
C LEU A 39 -13.62 9.89 -7.88
N SER A 40 -12.85 10.97 -7.76
CA SER A 40 -13.39 12.26 -8.01
C SER A 40 -13.75 12.20 -9.47
N ALA A 41 -15.02 11.91 -9.72
CA ALA A 41 -15.59 12.28 -10.97
C ALA A 41 -15.23 13.75 -11.10
N ASN A 42 -14.44 14.09 -12.06
CA ASN A 42 -14.26 15.47 -12.47
C ASN A 42 -12.83 15.95 -12.50
N GLU A 43 -12.08 15.49 -13.43
CA GLU A 43 -11.20 16.45 -14.11
C GLU A 43 -10.71 15.94 -15.46
N ASP A 44 -10.79 14.59 -15.69
CA ASP A 44 -10.24 13.98 -16.92
C ASP A 44 -11.27 13.29 -17.81
N PHE A 45 -12.58 13.34 -17.46
CA PHE A 45 -13.62 12.67 -18.25
C PHE A 45 -14.47 13.70 -18.99
N GLU A 46 -14.43 13.69 -20.32
CA GLU A 46 -15.42 14.43 -21.09
C GLU A 46 -16.81 13.82 -20.87
N ASP A 47 -17.79 14.67 -20.58
CA ASP A 47 -19.20 14.27 -20.49
C ASP A 47 -19.66 13.86 -21.89
N ILE A 48 -19.87 12.56 -22.08
CA ILE A 48 -20.52 12.05 -23.31
C ILE A 48 -21.96 12.54 -23.25
N ASP A 49 -22.30 13.47 -24.12
CA ASP A 49 -23.66 14.02 -24.26
C ASP A 49 -24.71 12.90 -24.34
N SER A 50 -25.81 13.06 -23.61
CA SER A 50 -26.84 12.05 -23.44
C SER A 50 -27.45 11.53 -24.74
N VAL A 51 -27.30 12.26 -25.84
CA VAL A 51 -27.85 11.91 -27.18
C VAL A 51 -27.08 10.78 -27.86
N ASP A 52 -25.83 10.50 -27.48
CA ASP A 52 -24.98 9.49 -28.13
C ASP A 52 -24.80 8.18 -27.37
N ILE A 53 -25.28 8.10 -26.12
CA ILE A 53 -25.10 6.91 -25.26
C ILE A 53 -25.65 5.62 -25.90
N ASP A 54 -26.83 5.70 -26.56
CA ASP A 54 -27.40 4.51 -27.17
C ASP A 54 -26.62 4.07 -28.42
N LYS A 55 -26.09 5.01 -29.20
CA LYS A 55 -25.20 4.69 -30.32
C LYS A 55 -23.90 4.07 -29.85
N LEU A 56 -23.31 4.62 -28.73
CA LEU A 56 -22.12 4.05 -28.11
C LEU A 56 -22.38 2.65 -27.60
N ARG A 57 -23.49 2.38 -26.95
CA ARG A 57 -23.89 1.03 -26.52
C ARG A 57 -23.98 0.04 -27.67
N ILE A 58 -24.55 0.45 -28.80
CA ILE A 58 -24.60 -0.39 -30.01
C ILE A 58 -23.19 -0.63 -30.57
N LEU A 59 -22.34 0.39 -30.57
CA LEU A 59 -20.96 0.28 -31.01
C LEU A 59 -20.19 -0.71 -30.14
N VAL A 60 -20.15 -0.49 -28.82
CA VAL A 60 -19.35 -1.31 -27.88
C VAL A 60 -19.81 -2.75 -27.82
N GLN A 61 -21.11 -3.01 -28.07
CA GLN A 61 -21.65 -4.37 -28.14
C GLN A 61 -20.99 -5.23 -29.20
N LYS A 62 -20.55 -4.64 -30.34
CA LYS A 62 -19.85 -5.35 -31.42
C LYS A 62 -18.47 -5.88 -30.96
N PHE A 63 -17.87 -5.24 -29.98
CA PHE A 63 -16.53 -5.57 -29.45
C PHE A 63 -16.56 -6.35 -28.14
N MET A 64 -17.77 -6.57 -27.58
CA MET A 64 -17.93 -7.28 -26.32
C MET A 64 -17.36 -8.70 -26.40
N PRO A 65 -16.52 -9.13 -25.43
CA PRO A 65 -16.05 -10.51 -25.41
C PRO A 65 -17.22 -11.49 -25.23
N LYS A 66 -17.02 -12.73 -25.69
CA LYS A 66 -18.06 -13.76 -25.60
C LYS A 66 -18.46 -14.00 -24.14
N GLY A 67 -19.74 -13.85 -23.84
CA GLY A 67 -20.28 -13.96 -22.47
C GLY A 67 -20.18 -12.68 -21.65
N GLY A 68 -19.46 -11.67 -22.15
CA GLY A 68 -19.33 -10.37 -21.49
C GLY A 68 -20.63 -9.56 -21.52
N LYS A 69 -20.83 -8.77 -20.46
CA LYS A 69 -21.91 -7.80 -20.34
C LYS A 69 -21.34 -6.48 -19.81
N LEU A 70 -21.88 -5.36 -20.23
CA LEU A 70 -21.51 -4.07 -19.66
C LEU A 70 -21.62 -4.11 -18.13
N LEU A 71 -20.66 -3.52 -17.45
CA LEU A 71 -20.73 -3.35 -16.00
C LEU A 71 -21.91 -2.43 -15.67
N GLU A 72 -22.59 -2.69 -14.56
CA GLU A 72 -23.71 -1.84 -14.15
C GLU A 72 -23.20 -0.48 -13.69
N GLU A 73 -23.84 0.58 -14.15
CA GLU A 73 -23.56 1.94 -13.72
C GLU A 73 -24.03 2.13 -12.29
N SER A 74 -23.15 2.66 -11.43
CA SER A 74 -23.54 2.98 -10.06
C SER A 74 -24.00 4.42 -9.97
N LYS A 75 -25.29 4.63 -9.78
CA LYS A 75 -25.87 5.96 -9.56
C LYS A 75 -25.34 6.67 -8.32
N THR A 76 -24.89 5.90 -7.32
CA THR A 76 -24.37 6.41 -6.05
C THR A 76 -22.90 6.80 -6.11
N SER A 77 -22.10 6.16 -6.95
CA SER A 77 -20.65 6.43 -7.07
C SER A 77 -20.26 7.17 -8.35
N GLY A 78 -21.23 7.51 -9.22
CA GLY A 78 -20.96 8.18 -10.49
C GLY A 78 -20.13 7.35 -11.48
N LYS A 79 -19.98 6.04 -11.26
CA LYS A 79 -19.19 5.16 -12.14
C LYS A 79 -19.93 4.94 -13.46
N LYS A 80 -19.32 5.39 -14.56
CA LYS A 80 -19.75 5.12 -15.92
C LYS A 80 -19.13 3.80 -16.39
N ASN A 81 -19.84 3.06 -17.22
CA ASN A 81 -19.36 1.81 -17.81
C ASN A 81 -18.68 2.00 -19.17
N ILE A 82 -18.85 3.17 -19.77
CA ILE A 82 -18.15 3.62 -20.97
C ILE A 82 -17.56 4.99 -20.65
N VAL A 83 -16.26 5.14 -20.85
CA VAL A 83 -15.50 6.35 -20.51
C VAL A 83 -14.71 6.79 -21.74
N SER A 84 -14.76 8.07 -22.09
CA SER A 84 -13.97 8.69 -23.14
C SER A 84 -12.78 9.42 -22.51
N ILE A 85 -11.56 9.03 -22.85
CA ILE A 85 -10.34 9.55 -22.23
C ILE A 85 -9.12 9.26 -23.11
N ASP A 86 -8.22 10.24 -23.23
CA ASP A 86 -6.94 10.09 -23.90
C ASP A 86 -5.98 9.25 -23.03
N VAL A 87 -5.69 8.01 -23.44
CA VAL A 87 -4.85 7.07 -22.67
C VAL A 87 -3.42 6.96 -23.19
N ASP A 88 -3.11 7.46 -24.38
CA ASP A 88 -1.78 7.38 -24.99
C ASP A 88 -1.10 8.75 -25.19
N GLY A 89 -1.80 9.85 -24.88
CA GLY A 89 -1.27 11.21 -24.94
C GLY A 89 -1.26 11.82 -26.34
N ASP A 90 -2.03 11.26 -27.29
CA ASP A 90 -2.12 11.78 -28.66
C ASP A 90 -3.19 12.89 -28.84
N LEU A 91 -3.86 13.29 -27.74
CA LEU A 91 -4.93 14.29 -27.65
C LEU A 91 -6.25 13.84 -28.29
N ASN A 92 -6.38 12.61 -28.74
CA ASN A 92 -7.63 12.01 -29.15
C ASN A 92 -8.10 11.06 -28.04
N ASN A 93 -9.40 11.05 -27.76
CA ASN A 93 -9.92 10.20 -26.70
C ASN A 93 -10.22 8.79 -27.20
N GLU A 94 -9.75 7.79 -26.48
CA GLU A 94 -10.16 6.41 -26.60
C GLU A 94 -11.46 6.18 -25.81
N LEU A 95 -12.19 5.09 -26.17
CA LEU A 95 -13.28 4.58 -25.34
C LEU A 95 -12.80 3.41 -24.48
N ILE A 96 -12.89 3.58 -23.19
CA ILE A 96 -12.70 2.49 -22.24
C ILE A 96 -14.06 1.94 -21.85
N VAL A 97 -14.24 0.64 -22.08
CA VAL A 97 -15.50 -0.06 -21.82
C VAL A 97 -15.30 -1.07 -20.70
N LEU A 98 -16.04 -0.88 -19.61
CA LEU A 98 -16.01 -1.79 -18.46
C LEU A 98 -17.04 -2.89 -18.64
N PHE A 99 -16.62 -4.15 -18.45
CA PHE A 99 -17.49 -5.31 -18.59
C PHE A 99 -17.34 -6.32 -17.46
N LYS A 100 -18.31 -7.20 -17.32
CA LYS A 100 -18.27 -8.38 -16.45
C LYS A 100 -18.52 -9.64 -17.26
N ASP A 101 -17.90 -10.72 -16.86
CA ASP A 101 -18.20 -12.08 -17.30
C ASP A 101 -18.69 -12.86 -16.08
N ASP A 102 -20.00 -13.01 -15.98
CA ASP A 102 -20.65 -13.65 -14.83
C ASP A 102 -20.34 -15.17 -14.79
N SER A 103 -20.01 -15.80 -15.92
CA SER A 103 -19.72 -17.23 -16.00
C SER A 103 -18.34 -17.58 -15.43
N ASN A 104 -17.39 -16.62 -15.47
CA ASN A 104 -16.02 -16.81 -15.02
C ASN A 104 -15.65 -15.90 -13.82
N PHE A 105 -16.64 -15.24 -13.23
CA PHE A 105 -16.42 -14.30 -12.08
C PHE A 105 -15.37 -13.22 -12.36
N LYS A 106 -15.22 -12.80 -13.63
CA LYS A 106 -14.22 -11.83 -14.05
C LYS A 106 -14.82 -10.46 -14.24
N LYS A 107 -14.04 -9.44 -13.95
CA LYS A 107 -14.28 -8.04 -14.33
C LYS A 107 -13.17 -7.62 -15.27
N GLY A 108 -13.51 -6.82 -16.26
CA GLY A 108 -12.53 -6.41 -17.25
C GLY A 108 -12.85 -5.08 -17.88
N PHE A 109 -11.94 -4.65 -18.70
CA PHE A 109 -12.12 -3.53 -19.60
C PHE A 109 -11.53 -3.86 -20.97
N PHE A 110 -12.01 -3.17 -21.97
CA PHE A 110 -11.33 -3.09 -23.26
C PHE A 110 -11.26 -1.64 -23.72
N VAL A 111 -10.32 -1.36 -24.59
CA VAL A 111 -10.06 -0.03 -25.13
C VAL A 111 -10.31 -0.05 -26.62
N LEU A 112 -11.13 0.90 -27.08
CA LEU A 112 -11.37 1.14 -28.48
C LEU A 112 -10.70 2.45 -28.87
N LYS A 113 -9.96 2.43 -29.99
CA LYS A 113 -9.37 3.61 -30.62
C LYS A 113 -10.03 3.84 -31.98
N GLU A 114 -10.35 5.09 -32.29
CA GLU A 114 -10.83 5.45 -33.61
C GLU A 114 -9.66 5.62 -34.57
N ASN A 115 -9.70 4.89 -35.66
CA ASN A 115 -8.71 4.99 -36.72
C ASN A 115 -9.39 5.23 -38.06
N SER A 116 -9.21 6.42 -38.63
CA SER A 116 -9.78 6.83 -39.93
C SER A 116 -11.27 6.64 -40.04
N GLY A 117 -12.03 6.90 -38.97
CA GLY A 117 -13.49 6.76 -38.91
C GLY A 117 -14.00 5.36 -38.55
N GLU A 118 -13.12 4.42 -38.30
CA GLU A 118 -13.45 3.08 -37.84
C GLU A 118 -12.92 2.83 -36.44
N TRP A 119 -13.77 2.27 -35.57
CA TRP A 119 -13.36 1.88 -34.20
C TRP A 119 -12.70 0.51 -34.22
N VAL A 120 -11.55 0.39 -33.56
CA VAL A 120 -10.76 -0.86 -33.42
C VAL A 120 -10.54 -1.14 -31.96
N LYS A 121 -10.68 -2.40 -31.55
CA LYS A 121 -10.30 -2.81 -30.21
C LYS A 121 -8.77 -3.00 -30.17
N ILE A 122 -8.08 -2.14 -29.40
CA ILE A 122 -6.62 -2.15 -29.28
C ILE A 122 -6.16 -2.94 -28.06
N TYR A 123 -7.03 -3.13 -27.05
CA TYR A 123 -6.67 -3.89 -25.85
C TYR A 123 -7.90 -4.49 -25.17
N GLU A 124 -7.70 -5.62 -24.48
CA GLU A 124 -8.69 -6.23 -23.62
C GLU A 124 -7.99 -6.94 -22.45
N ARG A 125 -8.49 -6.72 -21.24
CA ARG A 125 -8.01 -7.37 -20.02
C ARG A 125 -9.16 -7.69 -19.08
N SER A 126 -9.12 -8.88 -18.48
CA SER A 126 -10.03 -9.23 -17.40
C SER A 126 -9.31 -10.03 -16.31
N LEU A 127 -9.67 -9.78 -15.08
CA LEU A 127 -9.13 -10.44 -13.90
C LEU A 127 -10.26 -10.89 -12.98
N GLU A 128 -9.97 -11.85 -12.10
CA GLU A 128 -10.84 -12.19 -11.00
C GLU A 128 -10.91 -11.02 -10.01
N GLY A 129 -12.11 -10.72 -9.53
CA GLY A 129 -12.33 -9.64 -8.58
C GLY A 129 -13.79 -9.26 -8.45
N ASN A 130 -14.11 -8.58 -7.34
CA ASN A 130 -15.47 -8.15 -7.06
C ASN A 130 -15.88 -6.96 -7.93
N SER A 131 -14.97 -6.01 -8.16
CA SER A 131 -15.24 -4.82 -8.97
C SER A 131 -13.96 -4.17 -9.48
N ILE A 132 -14.10 -3.35 -10.53
CA ILE A 132 -13.08 -2.35 -10.88
C ILE A 132 -13.32 -1.14 -9.97
N SER A 133 -12.41 -0.89 -9.03
CA SER A 133 -12.53 0.17 -8.03
C SER A 133 -11.94 1.49 -8.50
N THR A 134 -10.92 1.43 -9.36
CA THR A 134 -10.17 2.60 -9.84
C THR A 134 -10.03 2.52 -11.35
N LEU A 135 -10.26 3.66 -12.01
CA LEU A 135 -9.96 3.89 -13.42
C LEU A 135 -9.56 5.36 -13.55
N LYS A 136 -8.31 5.62 -13.91
CA LYS A 136 -7.78 6.98 -13.98
C LYS A 136 -6.56 7.02 -14.90
N THR A 137 -6.39 8.10 -15.70
CA THR A 137 -5.11 8.38 -16.35
C THR A 137 -4.16 9.09 -15.41
N LEU A 138 -2.90 8.72 -15.51
CA LEU A 138 -1.81 9.31 -14.74
C LEU A 138 -0.69 9.73 -15.69
N THR A 139 -0.05 10.83 -15.36
CA THR A 139 1.22 11.23 -15.97
C THR A 139 2.35 10.57 -15.17
N VAL A 140 3.32 9.96 -15.83
CA VAL A 140 4.40 9.22 -15.17
C VAL A 140 5.74 9.96 -15.20
N LYS A 141 6.18 10.45 -16.36
CA LYS A 141 7.44 11.20 -16.51
C LYS A 141 7.24 12.66 -16.91
N ASN A 142 6.37 12.88 -17.88
CA ASN A 142 6.07 14.20 -18.43
C ASN A 142 4.63 14.21 -18.94
N LYS A 143 4.10 15.38 -19.32
CA LYS A 143 2.71 15.54 -19.75
C LYS A 143 2.24 14.59 -20.86
N GLU A 144 3.17 14.14 -21.70
CA GLU A 144 2.89 13.26 -22.83
C GLU A 144 2.96 11.78 -22.44
N ASP A 145 3.50 11.46 -21.24
CA ASP A 145 3.61 10.09 -20.74
C ASP A 145 2.36 9.75 -19.92
N LYS A 146 1.22 9.67 -20.60
CA LYS A 146 -0.04 9.24 -20.00
C LYS A 146 -0.12 7.73 -19.92
N ARG A 147 -0.66 7.23 -18.83
CA ARG A 147 -0.92 5.81 -18.59
C ARG A 147 -2.24 5.62 -17.87
N LEU A 148 -2.91 4.52 -18.16
CA LEU A 148 -4.17 4.18 -17.54
C LEU A 148 -3.90 3.36 -16.26
N LEU A 149 -4.32 3.88 -15.10
CA LEU A 149 -4.35 3.15 -13.84
C LEU A 149 -5.69 2.44 -13.68
N VAL A 150 -5.65 1.13 -13.47
CA VAL A 150 -6.83 0.30 -13.20
C VAL A 150 -6.65 -0.44 -11.89
N GLY A 151 -7.63 -0.35 -11.00
CA GLY A 151 -7.67 -1.07 -9.73
C GLY A 151 -8.77 -2.14 -9.71
N TYR A 152 -8.39 -3.40 -9.49
CA TYR A 152 -9.30 -4.54 -9.33
C TYR A 152 -9.45 -4.85 -7.85
N LEU A 153 -10.60 -4.53 -7.27
CA LEU A 153 -10.91 -4.84 -5.88
C LEU A 153 -11.17 -6.33 -5.74
N ILE A 154 -10.32 -7.02 -4.98
CA ILE A 154 -10.49 -8.43 -4.67
C ILE A 154 -11.55 -8.60 -3.56
N SER A 155 -11.29 -7.99 -2.41
CA SER A 155 -12.24 -7.85 -1.31
C SER A 155 -11.79 -6.71 -0.39
N GLY A 156 -12.64 -6.29 0.55
CA GLY A 156 -12.28 -5.23 1.49
C GLY A 156 -11.01 -5.52 2.29
N ASN A 157 -10.83 -6.76 2.72
CA ASN A 157 -9.66 -7.16 3.51
C ASN A 157 -8.47 -7.58 2.63
N ALA A 158 -8.73 -8.18 1.46
CA ALA A 158 -7.66 -8.61 0.55
C ALA A 158 -7.05 -7.46 -0.26
N GLY A 159 -7.68 -6.29 -0.26
CA GLY A 159 -7.19 -5.13 -0.97
C GLY A 159 -7.55 -5.10 -2.47
N THR A 160 -6.87 -4.22 -3.18
CA THR A 160 -7.05 -3.93 -4.60
C THR A 160 -5.75 -4.18 -5.36
N ASP A 161 -5.81 -4.97 -6.43
CA ASP A 161 -4.70 -5.11 -7.37
C ASP A 161 -4.68 -3.92 -8.32
N PHE A 162 -3.60 -3.18 -8.35
CA PHE A 162 -3.43 -2.02 -9.23
C PHE A 162 -2.48 -2.34 -10.38
N TYR A 163 -2.87 -1.90 -11.58
CA TYR A 163 -2.09 -2.04 -12.80
C TYR A 163 -2.04 -0.72 -13.55
N LEU A 164 -0.87 -0.43 -14.11
CA LEU A 164 -0.64 0.73 -14.96
C LEU A 164 -0.42 0.25 -16.39
N TYR A 165 -1.17 0.79 -17.33
CA TYR A 165 -1.13 0.41 -18.76
C TYR A 165 -0.58 1.57 -19.59
N ASP A 166 0.42 1.27 -20.41
CA ASP A 166 1.03 2.17 -21.38
C ASP A 166 0.56 1.78 -22.80
N PHE A 167 -0.09 2.72 -23.48
CA PHE A 167 -0.71 2.51 -24.79
C PHE A 167 0.06 3.18 -25.94
N LYS A 168 1.23 3.76 -25.68
CA LYS A 168 1.97 4.56 -26.70
C LYS A 168 2.41 3.76 -27.90
N ASP A 169 2.72 2.49 -27.72
CA ASP A 169 3.20 1.60 -28.77
C ASP A 169 2.09 0.63 -29.19
N ASP A 170 2.24 -0.02 -30.34
CA ASP A 170 1.31 -1.08 -30.81
C ASP A 170 1.17 -2.23 -29.81
N ASN A 171 2.16 -2.39 -28.91
CA ASN A 171 2.13 -3.36 -27.82
C ASN A 171 1.85 -2.65 -26.50
N VAL A 172 0.69 -2.89 -25.93
CA VAL A 172 0.32 -2.36 -24.62
C VAL A 172 1.22 -2.99 -23.53
N LYS A 173 1.92 -2.15 -22.78
CA LYS A 173 2.73 -2.59 -21.65
C LYS A 173 1.92 -2.51 -20.36
N GLU A 174 1.91 -3.60 -19.60
CA GLU A 174 1.27 -3.69 -18.30
C GLU A 174 2.33 -3.71 -17.21
N VAL A 175 2.19 -2.83 -16.21
CA VAL A 175 3.05 -2.81 -15.01
C VAL A 175 2.15 -3.04 -13.79
N SER A 176 2.46 -4.06 -13.01
CA SER A 176 1.80 -4.24 -11.72
C SER A 176 2.29 -3.18 -10.75
N MET A 177 1.33 -2.45 -10.17
CA MET A 177 1.55 -1.45 -9.11
C MET A 177 1.36 -2.07 -7.71
N GLY A 178 1.21 -3.40 -7.61
CA GLY A 178 1.03 -4.14 -6.38
C GLY A 178 -0.42 -4.25 -5.91
N ARG A 179 -0.59 -4.97 -4.79
CA ARG A 179 -1.86 -5.12 -4.08
C ARG A 179 -1.83 -4.31 -2.80
N TRP A 180 -2.77 -3.37 -2.66
CA TRP A 180 -2.84 -2.45 -1.53
C TRP A 180 -4.25 -2.37 -0.97
N ASN A 181 -4.38 -2.24 0.34
CA ASN A 181 -5.66 -1.96 0.97
C ASN A 181 -6.08 -0.50 0.74
N ARG A 182 -5.09 0.40 0.71
CA ARG A 182 -5.27 1.80 0.34
C ARG A 182 -4.11 2.25 -0.54
N MET A 183 -4.42 3.06 -1.55
CA MET A 183 -3.43 3.71 -2.40
C MET A 183 -3.90 5.12 -2.74
N GLU A 184 -3.06 6.11 -2.55
CA GLU A 184 -3.32 7.49 -2.98
C GLU A 184 -2.18 8.01 -3.85
N ILE A 185 -2.51 8.75 -4.89
CA ILE A 185 -1.52 9.43 -5.70
C ILE A 185 -1.13 10.73 -4.98
N ILE A 186 0.15 10.86 -4.64
CA ILE A 186 0.69 12.01 -3.92
C ILE A 186 1.15 13.06 -4.92
N ASN A 187 1.83 12.62 -5.98
CA ASN A 187 2.36 13.51 -7.01
C ASN A 187 2.32 12.84 -8.37
N THR A 188 1.94 13.64 -9.38
CA THR A 188 2.12 13.33 -10.79
C THR A 188 2.96 14.43 -11.43
N PRO A 189 3.84 14.12 -12.39
CA PRO A 189 4.69 15.15 -13.03
C PRO A 189 3.86 16.06 -13.94
N ASP A 190 3.34 17.16 -13.40
CA ASP A 190 2.52 18.13 -14.13
C ASP A 190 3.33 19.17 -14.93
N LYS A 191 4.63 19.27 -14.66
CA LYS A 191 5.54 20.28 -15.25
C LYS A 191 6.83 19.65 -15.74
N GLU A 192 7.55 20.37 -16.61
CA GLU A 192 8.80 20.00 -17.27
C GLU A 192 9.99 19.64 -16.36
N GLU A 193 9.87 19.81 -15.06
CA GLU A 193 10.90 19.38 -14.10
C GLU A 193 10.60 17.94 -13.68
N ASP A 194 11.44 17.01 -14.11
CA ASP A 194 11.50 15.56 -13.88
C ASP A 194 11.01 15.06 -12.50
N LYS A 195 9.73 15.14 -12.24
CA LYS A 195 9.11 14.54 -11.07
C LYS A 195 8.36 13.30 -11.49
N ASN A 196 8.82 12.17 -10.96
CA ASN A 196 8.20 10.88 -11.20
C ASN A 196 6.83 10.74 -10.51
N LEU A 197 6.04 9.75 -10.92
CA LEU A 197 4.83 9.36 -10.21
C LEU A 197 5.17 8.94 -8.78
N VAL A 198 4.48 9.52 -7.79
CA VAL A 198 4.61 9.16 -6.38
C VAL A 198 3.25 8.82 -5.80
N PHE A 199 3.18 7.73 -5.06
CA PHE A 199 1.97 7.30 -4.39
C PHE A 199 2.25 6.80 -2.97
N GLY A 200 1.28 7.05 -2.09
CA GLY A 200 1.20 6.45 -0.76
C GLY A 200 0.44 5.14 -0.85
N ALA A 201 0.97 4.08 -0.24
CA ALA A 201 0.36 2.77 -0.25
C ALA A 201 0.30 2.19 1.16
N GLN A 202 -0.78 1.49 1.49
CA GLN A 202 -0.97 0.88 2.79
C GLN A 202 -1.41 -0.57 2.66
N VAL A 203 -0.81 -1.41 3.48
CA VAL A 203 -1.19 -2.81 3.68
C VAL A 203 -1.83 -2.95 5.05
N ASN A 204 -2.99 -3.59 5.12
CA ASN A 204 -3.63 -3.93 6.38
C ASN A 204 -2.93 -5.14 7.00
N GLU A 205 -2.25 -4.92 8.11
CA GLU A 205 -1.58 -5.98 8.84
C GLU A 205 -2.57 -6.71 9.77
N PHE A 206 -3.30 -5.94 10.54
CA PHE A 206 -4.31 -6.49 11.45
C PHE A 206 -5.37 -5.44 11.78
N ASN A 207 -6.63 -5.76 11.54
CA ASN A 207 -7.82 -5.03 12.01
C ASN A 207 -7.95 -3.57 11.52
N LYS A 208 -7.13 -2.67 11.62
CA LYS A 208 -7.06 -1.30 11.10
C LYS A 208 -5.64 -0.76 11.16
N ASP A 209 -4.71 -1.62 11.49
CA ASP A 209 -3.33 -1.28 11.61
C ASP A 209 -2.69 -1.44 10.22
N TYR A 210 -2.15 -0.37 9.70
CA TYR A 210 -1.65 -0.30 8.32
C TYR A 210 -0.16 0.01 8.31
N SER A 211 0.64 -0.90 7.79
CA SER A 211 1.97 -0.50 7.32
C SER A 211 1.85 0.45 6.14
N SER A 212 2.65 1.50 6.12
CA SER A 212 2.55 2.60 5.17
C SER A 212 3.85 2.80 4.41
N TYR A 213 3.74 3.03 3.11
CA TYR A 213 4.87 3.22 2.20
C TYR A 213 4.65 4.42 1.30
N VAL A 214 5.71 5.18 1.01
CA VAL A 214 5.70 6.25 0.00
C VAL A 214 6.63 5.84 -1.12
N ILE A 215 6.04 5.55 -2.27
CA ILE A 215 6.68 4.85 -3.37
C ILE A 215 6.70 5.75 -4.60
N GLY A 216 7.89 5.95 -5.15
CA GLY A 216 8.10 6.57 -6.44
C GLY A 216 8.17 5.52 -7.55
N PHE A 217 7.73 5.90 -8.75
CA PHE A 217 7.85 5.11 -9.96
C PHE A 217 8.35 6.00 -11.10
N ASP A 218 9.50 5.64 -11.69
CA ASP A 218 10.15 6.43 -12.74
C ASP A 218 9.78 6.03 -14.17
N GLY A 219 8.80 5.11 -14.28
CA GLY A 219 8.37 4.50 -15.54
C GLY A 219 8.94 3.11 -15.77
N GLU A 220 9.96 2.70 -15.00
CA GLU A 220 10.60 1.38 -15.09
C GLU A 220 10.77 0.72 -13.72
N LYS A 221 11.17 1.48 -12.70
CA LYS A 221 11.53 0.98 -11.37
C LYS A 221 10.79 1.71 -10.27
N PHE A 222 10.58 0.98 -9.18
CA PHE A 222 10.08 1.54 -7.94
C PHE A 222 11.23 1.94 -7.01
N TYR A 223 11.01 2.99 -6.21
CA TYR A 223 11.99 3.48 -5.25
C TYR A 223 11.31 4.13 -4.03
N ALA A 224 12.05 4.30 -2.94
CA ALA A 224 11.57 5.05 -1.78
C ALA A 224 11.55 6.55 -2.10
N ALA A 225 10.36 7.17 -2.10
CA ALA A 225 10.21 8.59 -2.42
C ALA A 225 10.34 9.45 -1.14
N GLU A 226 11.56 9.48 -0.57
CA GLU A 226 11.87 10.09 0.74
C GLU A 226 11.53 11.59 0.82
N ASP A 227 11.57 12.31 -0.31
CA ASP A 227 11.23 13.74 -0.38
C ASP A 227 9.75 14.02 -0.01
N PHE A 228 8.90 13.00 -0.07
CA PHE A 228 7.47 13.09 0.24
C PHE A 228 7.12 12.51 1.61
N TYR A 229 8.11 12.00 2.37
CA TYR A 229 7.88 11.35 3.66
C TYR A 229 7.27 12.31 4.69
N ASP A 230 7.82 13.52 4.79
CA ASP A 230 7.41 14.50 5.81
C ASP A 230 5.91 14.79 5.74
N ASP A 231 5.42 15.15 4.56
CA ASP A 231 4.01 15.47 4.36
C ASP A 231 3.09 14.25 4.53
N TYR A 232 3.48 13.10 4.00
CA TYR A 232 2.66 11.89 4.06
C TYR A 232 2.58 11.32 5.47
N TYR A 233 3.73 11.15 6.12
CA TYR A 233 3.77 10.57 7.45
C TYR A 233 3.27 11.52 8.55
N THR A 234 3.28 12.83 8.34
CA THR A 234 2.60 13.77 9.23
C THR A 234 1.09 13.49 9.29
N LYS A 235 0.46 13.15 8.16
CA LYS A 235 -0.96 12.74 8.15
C LYS A 235 -1.17 11.42 8.90
N ASN A 236 -0.24 10.46 8.75
CA ASN A 236 -0.30 9.19 9.47
C ASN A 236 -0.14 9.38 10.98
N VAL A 237 0.71 10.31 11.44
CA VAL A 237 0.82 10.68 12.86
C VAL A 237 -0.54 11.10 13.42
N GLU A 238 -1.27 11.97 12.72
CA GLU A 238 -2.61 12.40 13.18
C GLU A 238 -3.63 11.26 13.16
N TYR A 239 -3.57 10.39 12.16
CA TYR A 239 -4.43 9.20 12.09
C TYR A 239 -4.20 8.26 13.28
N TYR A 240 -2.95 7.82 13.52
CA TYR A 240 -2.65 6.90 14.61
C TYR A 240 -2.84 7.52 15.99
N LYS A 241 -2.64 8.81 16.13
CA LYS A 241 -2.98 9.54 17.36
C LYS A 241 -4.47 9.43 17.69
N GLY A 242 -5.33 9.48 16.65
CA GLY A 242 -6.76 9.24 16.80
C GLY A 242 -7.09 7.81 17.22
N GLU A 243 -6.43 6.81 16.63
CA GLU A 243 -6.63 5.40 16.96
C GLU A 243 -6.14 5.08 18.39
N LEU A 244 -5.02 5.67 18.85
CA LEU A 244 -4.51 5.49 20.21
C LEU A 244 -5.48 5.99 21.30
N ILE A 245 -6.36 6.95 20.99
CA ILE A 245 -7.40 7.38 21.94
C ILE A 245 -8.40 6.23 22.21
N GLN A 246 -8.63 5.39 21.21
CA GLN A 246 -9.58 4.28 21.32
C GLN A 246 -8.90 2.98 21.80
N GLU A 247 -7.66 2.74 21.38
CA GLU A 247 -6.92 1.50 21.61
C GLU A 247 -5.51 1.75 22.18
N MET A 248 -5.42 2.43 23.32
CA MET A 248 -4.14 2.84 23.94
C MET A 248 -3.18 1.66 24.23
N ASN A 249 -3.72 0.44 24.40
CA ASN A 249 -2.92 -0.76 24.69
C ASN A 249 -2.44 -1.51 23.44
N ASN A 250 -2.81 -1.08 22.24
CA ASN A 250 -2.44 -1.74 21.00
C ASN A 250 -0.99 -1.38 20.62
N GLU A 251 -0.08 -2.36 20.72
CA GLU A 251 1.35 -2.18 20.46
C GLU A 251 1.64 -1.89 18.99
N LEU A 252 0.83 -2.42 18.05
CA LEU A 252 0.99 -2.14 16.62
C LEU A 252 0.67 -0.69 16.30
N ILE A 253 -0.41 -0.13 16.88
CA ILE A 253 -0.75 1.29 16.69
C ILE A 253 0.36 2.18 17.22
N TRP A 254 0.93 1.86 18.39
CA TRP A 254 2.10 2.58 18.91
C TRP A 254 3.30 2.49 17.98
N TYR A 255 3.58 1.31 17.43
CA TYR A 255 4.69 1.11 16.51
C TYR A 255 4.55 2.01 15.27
N TYR A 256 3.42 1.96 14.56
CA TYR A 256 3.21 2.76 13.35
C TYR A 256 3.07 4.26 13.63
N TYR A 257 2.57 4.62 14.82
CA TYR A 257 2.57 6.01 15.27
C TYR A 257 3.99 6.57 15.41
N ILE A 258 4.86 5.84 16.09
CA ILE A 258 6.24 6.22 16.32
C ILE A 258 7.05 6.18 15.02
N GLU A 259 6.88 5.15 14.21
CA GLU A 259 7.48 5.06 12.88
C GLU A 259 7.10 6.28 12.02
N SER A 260 5.83 6.66 12.03
CA SER A 260 5.35 7.84 11.30
C SER A 260 5.96 9.15 11.81
N GLN A 261 6.17 9.28 13.13
CA GLN A 261 6.89 10.42 13.71
C GLN A 261 8.34 10.47 13.24
N ILE A 262 9.02 9.34 13.17
CA ILE A 262 10.41 9.26 12.70
C ILE A 262 10.49 9.63 11.22
N LYS A 263 9.67 9.01 10.38
CA LYS A 263 9.65 9.26 8.92
C LYS A 263 9.23 10.70 8.56
N SER A 264 8.44 11.36 9.43
CA SER A 264 8.15 12.79 9.34
C SER A 264 9.14 13.67 10.12
N LYS A 265 10.31 13.16 10.47
CA LYS A 265 11.42 13.86 11.15
C LYS A 265 11.06 14.47 12.52
N GLN A 266 9.98 13.99 13.16
CA GLN A 266 9.57 14.40 14.50
C GLN A 266 10.32 13.60 15.57
N TYR A 267 11.65 13.46 15.47
CA TYR A 267 12.47 12.55 16.25
C TYR A 267 12.35 12.72 17.78
N THR A 268 12.28 13.97 18.25
CA THR A 268 12.11 14.24 19.69
C THR A 268 10.78 13.69 20.19
N LYS A 269 9.68 13.89 19.44
CA LYS A 269 8.37 13.34 19.80
C LYS A 269 8.36 11.82 19.73
N ALA A 270 9.07 11.23 18.77
CA ALA A 270 9.22 9.78 18.68
C ALA A 270 9.89 9.21 19.94
N LEU A 271 10.96 9.85 20.45
CA LEU A 271 11.61 9.44 21.69
C LEU A 271 10.69 9.62 22.91
N GLU A 272 9.89 10.67 22.98
CA GLU A 272 8.88 10.87 24.01
C GLU A 272 7.83 9.74 23.99
N SER A 273 7.31 9.43 22.82
CA SER A 273 6.33 8.34 22.60
C SER A 273 6.92 6.97 22.96
N LEU A 274 8.18 6.71 22.58
CA LEU A 274 8.91 5.48 22.96
C LEU A 274 9.06 5.36 24.47
N ASN A 275 9.40 6.45 25.16
CA ASN A 275 9.52 6.44 26.62
C ASN A 275 8.15 6.19 27.29
N GLU A 276 7.06 6.70 26.72
CA GLU A 276 5.70 6.42 27.19
C GLU A 276 5.38 4.93 27.06
N VAL A 277 5.63 4.33 25.88
CA VAL A 277 5.43 2.90 25.64
C VAL A 277 6.23 2.05 26.62
N PHE A 278 7.54 2.29 26.75
CA PHE A 278 8.39 1.51 27.65
C PHE A 278 7.92 1.62 29.09
N LYS A 279 7.61 2.83 29.58
CA LYS A 279 7.13 3.04 30.95
C LYS A 279 5.77 2.38 31.21
N SER A 280 4.87 2.38 30.23
CA SER A 280 3.52 1.79 30.36
C SER A 280 3.55 0.26 30.32
N LYS A 281 4.64 -0.32 29.83
CA LYS A 281 4.83 -1.77 29.61
C LYS A 281 5.95 -2.36 30.47
N GLU A 282 6.31 -1.72 31.58
CA GLU A 282 7.20 -2.27 32.59
C GLU A 282 6.41 -3.02 33.64
N ASP A 283 6.95 -4.16 34.11
CA ASP A 283 6.43 -4.87 35.28
C ASP A 283 6.84 -4.17 36.59
N LYS A 284 6.46 -4.74 37.74
CA LYS A 284 6.77 -4.18 39.05
C LYS A 284 8.29 -4.18 39.36
N ASN A 285 9.08 -4.89 38.58
CA ASN A 285 10.55 -4.98 38.72
C ASN A 285 11.26 -4.09 37.68
N GLY A 286 10.53 -3.37 36.82
CA GLY A 286 11.08 -2.56 35.75
C GLY A 286 11.46 -3.36 34.49
N GLU A 287 11.00 -4.62 34.40
CA GLU A 287 11.25 -5.43 33.21
C GLU A 287 10.20 -5.17 32.14
N PRO A 288 10.59 -5.12 30.85
CA PRO A 288 9.66 -4.88 29.76
C PRO A 288 8.63 -6.00 29.64
N THR A 289 7.36 -5.63 29.56
CA THR A 289 6.23 -6.55 29.31
C THR A 289 5.69 -6.42 27.89
N ILE A 290 6.39 -5.75 26.97
CA ILE A 290 6.04 -5.66 25.56
C ILE A 290 6.10 -7.06 24.97
N GLN A 291 4.94 -7.56 24.53
CA GLN A 291 4.80 -8.93 24.04
C GLN A 291 5.23 -9.09 22.57
N VAL A 292 5.11 -8.01 21.80
CA VAL A 292 5.33 -8.04 20.36
C VAL A 292 6.47 -7.11 20.01
N GLY A 293 7.61 -7.70 19.64
CA GLY A 293 8.69 -6.96 18.98
C GLY A 293 9.37 -5.88 19.82
N TYR A 294 9.63 -6.12 21.10
CA TYR A 294 10.39 -5.17 21.95
C TYR A 294 11.65 -4.63 21.25
N TYR A 295 12.40 -5.50 20.58
CA TYR A 295 13.57 -5.10 19.80
C TYR A 295 13.25 -4.16 18.64
N LYS A 296 12.04 -4.24 18.03
CA LYS A 296 11.61 -3.32 16.97
C LYS A 296 11.43 -1.90 17.50
N PHE A 297 10.88 -1.74 18.69
CA PHE A 297 10.84 -0.43 19.36
C PHE A 297 12.25 0.08 19.69
N LEU A 298 13.22 -0.80 19.97
CA LEU A 298 14.61 -0.42 20.15
C LEU A 298 15.28 0.01 18.85
N ILE A 299 14.93 -0.61 17.71
CA ILE A 299 15.36 -0.16 16.37
C ILE A 299 14.80 1.24 16.09
N LEU A 300 13.50 1.47 16.28
CA LEU A 300 12.89 2.80 16.14
C LEU A 300 13.56 3.84 17.04
N LYS A 301 13.93 3.44 18.28
CA LYS A 301 14.68 4.33 19.19
C LYS A 301 16.05 4.71 18.62
N ALA A 302 16.75 3.76 18.05
CA ALA A 302 18.06 4.01 17.44
C ALA A 302 17.93 4.88 16.18
N GLU A 303 16.92 4.65 15.36
CA GLU A 303 16.60 5.47 14.18
C GLU A 303 16.31 6.93 14.56
N ALA A 304 15.48 7.15 15.61
CA ALA A 304 15.19 8.49 16.12
C ALA A 304 16.45 9.18 16.67
N LEU A 305 17.32 8.46 17.37
CA LEU A 305 18.60 8.96 17.87
C LEU A 305 19.55 9.31 16.72
N ASN A 306 19.62 8.48 15.68
CA ASN A 306 20.37 8.78 14.45
C ASN A 306 19.88 10.07 13.80
N GLY A 307 18.56 10.26 13.72
CA GLY A 307 17.95 11.47 13.18
C GLY A 307 18.27 12.74 13.99
N LEU A 308 18.52 12.61 15.30
CA LEU A 308 18.96 13.70 16.18
C LEU A 308 20.49 13.90 16.21
N GLY A 309 21.28 13.02 15.56
CA GLY A 309 22.73 13.06 15.61
C GLY A 309 23.33 12.41 16.88
N GLU A 310 22.53 11.74 17.69
CA GLU A 310 22.94 11.04 18.92
C GLU A 310 23.52 9.64 18.61
N TYR A 311 24.44 9.59 17.65
CA TYR A 311 24.97 8.35 17.05
C TYR A 311 25.60 7.37 18.03
N SER A 312 26.24 7.86 19.10
CA SER A 312 26.83 6.99 20.12
C SER A 312 25.75 6.19 20.84
N GLN A 313 24.66 6.83 21.23
CA GLN A 313 23.55 6.16 21.90
C GLN A 313 22.86 5.16 20.97
N ALA A 314 22.69 5.51 19.68
CA ALA A 314 22.14 4.61 18.68
C ALA A 314 23.02 3.35 18.53
N THR A 315 24.36 3.50 18.42
CA THR A 315 25.28 2.35 18.32
C THR A 315 25.23 1.46 19.55
N ASP A 316 25.10 2.02 20.76
CA ASP A 316 25.00 1.24 21.99
C ASP A 316 23.76 0.36 22.03
N ILE A 317 22.61 0.89 21.63
CA ILE A 317 21.36 0.15 21.54
C ILE A 317 21.47 -0.96 20.48
N LEU A 318 21.86 -0.61 19.26
CA LEU A 318 21.91 -1.55 18.13
C LEU A 318 22.94 -2.67 18.36
N ASN A 319 24.09 -2.38 18.96
CA ASN A 319 25.07 -3.40 19.31
C ASN A 319 24.59 -4.37 20.41
N LYS A 320 23.70 -3.94 21.29
CA LYS A 320 23.07 -4.84 22.26
C LYS A 320 22.11 -5.80 21.58
N ILE A 321 21.23 -5.30 20.71
CA ILE A 321 20.20 -6.13 20.07
C ILE A 321 20.75 -7.05 18.98
N LYS A 322 21.77 -6.65 18.21
CA LYS A 322 22.35 -7.50 17.16
C LYS A 322 22.96 -8.81 17.68
N ASN A 323 23.39 -8.83 18.94
CA ASN A 323 24.01 -9.99 19.58
C ASN A 323 22.96 -10.90 20.27
N ILE A 324 21.70 -10.47 20.33
CA ILE A 324 20.59 -11.29 20.79
C ILE A 324 20.26 -12.30 19.67
N GLY A 325 21.19 -13.23 19.45
CA GLY A 325 21.16 -14.23 18.39
C GLY A 325 20.08 -15.31 18.51
N SER A 326 19.17 -15.16 19.45
CA SER A 326 17.94 -15.90 19.60
C SER A 326 16.81 -14.94 19.97
N LEU A 327 16.42 -14.07 19.04
CA LEU A 327 15.08 -13.54 19.10
C LEU A 327 14.17 -14.76 19.07
N ASN A 328 13.45 -15.02 20.16
CA ASN A 328 12.52 -16.14 20.24
C ASN A 328 11.57 -16.06 19.05
N ASP A 329 11.23 -17.21 18.46
CA ASP A 329 10.32 -17.29 17.31
C ASP A 329 8.92 -16.69 17.58
N ASN A 330 8.63 -16.34 18.84
CA ASN A 330 7.39 -15.70 19.29
C ASN A 330 7.44 -14.15 19.28
N ASP A 331 8.59 -13.52 18.98
CA ASP A 331 8.76 -12.06 18.98
C ASP A 331 8.45 -11.43 17.60
N TYR A 332 7.77 -12.16 16.70
CA TYR A 332 7.45 -11.66 15.37
C TYR A 332 6.27 -10.72 15.35
N PHE A 333 6.48 -9.56 14.77
CA PHE A 333 5.39 -8.76 14.19
C PHE A 333 4.78 -9.58 13.05
N TYR A 334 3.58 -10.10 13.24
CA TYR A 334 2.71 -10.75 12.27
C TYR A 334 3.37 -11.05 10.89
N ASN A 335 4.19 -12.13 10.82
CA ASN A 335 4.78 -12.65 9.58
C ASN A 335 5.94 -11.86 8.93
N GLU A 336 6.55 -10.87 9.56
CA GLU A 336 7.81 -10.34 9.04
C GLU A 336 8.96 -11.32 9.29
N PRO A 337 9.71 -11.72 8.25
CA PRO A 337 10.90 -12.55 8.43
C PRO A 337 11.93 -11.88 9.34
N LYS A 338 12.61 -12.66 10.19
CA LYS A 338 13.67 -12.22 11.10
C LYS A 338 14.79 -11.43 10.41
N GLU A 339 15.00 -11.74 9.16
CA GLU A 339 15.99 -11.14 8.26
C GLU A 339 15.74 -9.64 8.05
N TYR A 340 14.50 -9.17 7.99
CA TYR A 340 14.20 -7.74 7.86
C TYR A 340 14.72 -6.96 9.06
N SER A 341 14.51 -7.45 10.26
CA SER A 341 15.05 -6.80 11.47
C SER A 341 16.59 -6.79 11.50
N THR A 342 17.22 -7.81 10.94
CA THR A 342 18.68 -7.84 10.79
C THR A 342 19.15 -6.78 9.80
N ILE A 343 18.47 -6.62 8.69
CA ILE A 343 18.76 -5.58 7.68
C ILE A 343 18.65 -4.20 8.32
N ASP A 344 17.54 -3.92 9.03
CA ASP A 344 17.32 -2.63 9.71
C ASP A 344 18.41 -2.33 10.75
N ILE A 345 18.77 -3.30 11.58
CA ILE A 345 19.84 -3.15 12.59
C ILE A 345 21.15 -2.76 11.93
N TYR A 346 21.56 -3.45 10.87
CA TYR A 346 22.84 -3.16 10.21
C TYR A 346 22.78 -1.89 9.37
N TYR A 347 21.63 -1.55 8.78
CA TYR A 347 21.46 -0.28 8.12
C TYR A 347 21.62 0.88 9.10
N GLU A 348 20.91 0.87 10.22
CA GLU A 348 20.96 1.90 11.24
C GLU A 348 22.36 1.99 11.94
N LEU A 349 23.04 0.85 12.12
CA LEU A 349 24.46 0.87 12.54
C LEU A 349 25.35 1.55 11.50
N GLY A 350 25.11 1.32 10.22
CA GLY A 350 25.83 1.97 9.12
C GLY A 350 25.65 3.49 9.17
N VAL A 351 24.42 3.95 9.35
CA VAL A 351 24.10 5.38 9.53
C VAL A 351 24.80 5.97 10.75
N ALA A 352 24.70 5.30 11.89
CA ALA A 352 25.33 5.77 13.14
C ALA A 352 26.86 5.85 13.02
N TYR A 353 27.53 4.83 12.49
CA TYR A 353 28.99 4.87 12.28
C TYR A 353 29.40 5.92 11.26
N LYS A 354 28.59 6.19 10.22
CA LYS A 354 28.80 7.29 9.28
C LYS A 354 28.78 8.63 10.00
N GLY A 355 27.78 8.84 10.87
CA GLY A 355 27.67 10.05 11.70
C GLY A 355 28.81 10.22 12.69
N LEU A 356 29.37 9.12 13.23
CA LEU A 356 30.57 9.12 14.09
C LEU A 356 31.88 9.30 13.31
N GLY A 357 31.84 9.32 11.97
CA GLY A 357 33.03 9.42 11.13
C GLY A 357 33.81 8.10 10.94
N ASP A 358 33.31 6.97 11.46
CA ASP A 358 33.93 5.65 11.29
C ASP A 358 33.48 5.03 9.95
N LYS A 359 34.09 5.48 8.87
CA LYS A 359 33.75 5.05 7.50
C LYS A 359 33.89 3.53 7.32
N VAL A 360 34.93 2.92 7.95
CA VAL A 360 35.22 1.49 7.79
C VAL A 360 34.09 0.65 8.37
N LYS A 361 33.64 0.97 9.59
CA LYS A 361 32.51 0.25 10.19
C LYS A 361 31.20 0.54 9.49
N SER A 362 30.96 1.78 9.05
CA SER A 362 29.79 2.16 8.29
C SER A 362 29.65 1.33 7.01
N GLU A 363 30.69 1.31 6.16
CA GLU A 363 30.69 0.53 4.92
C GLU A 363 30.48 -0.97 5.17
N LYS A 364 31.10 -1.51 6.23
CA LYS A 364 30.92 -2.92 6.61
C LYS A 364 29.48 -3.23 7.00
N CYS A 365 28.82 -2.33 7.72
CA CYS A 365 27.43 -2.49 8.14
C CYS A 365 26.48 -2.43 6.94
N PHE A 366 26.60 -1.44 6.06
CA PHE A 366 25.78 -1.35 4.85
C PHE A 366 25.98 -2.57 3.94
N LYS A 367 27.24 -3.01 3.75
CA LYS A 367 27.51 -4.22 2.96
C LYS A 367 26.82 -5.45 3.55
N TYR A 368 26.87 -5.63 4.87
CA TYR A 368 26.20 -6.75 5.52
C TYR A 368 24.67 -6.67 5.38
N ALA A 369 24.07 -5.49 5.53
CA ALA A 369 22.65 -5.29 5.33
C ALA A 369 22.21 -5.68 3.89
N ILE A 370 23.04 -5.35 2.88
CA ILE A 370 22.78 -5.75 1.48
C ILE A 370 22.92 -7.26 1.31
N GLU A 371 23.96 -7.88 1.86
CA GLU A 371 24.14 -9.34 1.77
C GLU A 371 22.96 -10.10 2.39
N GLU A 372 22.42 -9.61 3.52
CA GLU A 372 21.21 -10.19 4.13
C GLU A 372 19.95 -9.94 3.28
N PHE A 373 19.82 -8.75 2.70
CA PHE A 373 18.73 -8.43 1.79
C PHE A 373 18.75 -9.30 0.52
N GLU A 374 19.93 -9.52 -0.08
CA GLU A 374 20.09 -10.37 -1.25
C GLU A 374 19.72 -11.84 -0.96
N LYS A 375 20.04 -12.36 0.23
CA LYS A 375 19.61 -13.70 0.66
C LYS A 375 18.09 -13.83 0.70
N LEU A 376 17.40 -12.83 1.28
CA LEU A 376 15.93 -12.77 1.29
C LEU A 376 15.34 -12.71 -0.11
N SER A 377 15.98 -11.97 -1.01
CA SER A 377 15.47 -11.79 -2.37
C SER A 377 15.52 -13.08 -3.20
N LEU A 378 16.36 -14.04 -2.83
CA LEU A 378 16.49 -15.35 -3.47
C LEU A 378 15.44 -16.39 -2.99
N ASP A 379 14.69 -16.09 -1.93
CA ASP A 379 13.62 -16.96 -1.48
C ASP A 379 12.40 -16.84 -2.40
N ASP A 380 12.11 -17.91 -3.16
CA ASP A 380 11.03 -17.97 -4.15
C ASP A 380 9.64 -17.74 -3.56
N SER A 381 9.44 -17.97 -2.25
CA SER A 381 8.15 -17.72 -1.59
C SER A 381 7.74 -16.25 -1.60
N PHE A 382 8.70 -15.33 -1.73
CA PHE A 382 8.50 -13.89 -1.85
C PHE A 382 8.39 -13.39 -3.31
N SER A 383 8.77 -14.20 -4.30
CA SER A 383 8.88 -13.77 -5.70
C SER A 383 7.53 -13.70 -6.42
N GLU A 384 6.53 -14.44 -5.97
CA GLU A 384 5.24 -14.55 -6.67
C GLU A 384 4.27 -13.38 -6.37
N ASN A 385 4.51 -12.59 -5.30
CA ASN A 385 3.65 -11.48 -4.94
C ASN A 385 4.18 -10.15 -5.53
N PRO A 386 3.43 -9.49 -6.43
CA PRO A 386 3.85 -8.21 -7.01
C PRO A 386 4.16 -7.12 -5.97
N THR A 387 3.41 -7.08 -4.87
CA THR A 387 3.65 -6.14 -3.76
C THR A 387 5.01 -6.38 -3.11
N SER A 388 5.36 -7.63 -2.84
CA SER A 388 6.67 -7.99 -2.27
C SER A 388 7.82 -7.55 -3.19
N ASN A 389 7.66 -7.70 -4.51
CA ASN A 389 8.67 -7.26 -5.48
C ASN A 389 8.85 -5.73 -5.49
N ILE A 390 7.77 -4.97 -5.32
CA ILE A 390 7.84 -3.51 -5.19
C ILE A 390 8.52 -3.14 -3.87
N LEU A 391 8.11 -3.74 -2.76
CA LEU A 391 8.69 -3.47 -1.45
C LEU A 391 10.18 -3.82 -1.40
N LYS A 392 10.61 -4.90 -2.05
CA LYS A 392 12.05 -5.21 -2.20
C LYS A 392 12.81 -4.05 -2.86
N GLN A 393 12.31 -3.48 -3.95
CA GLN A 393 12.95 -2.34 -4.61
C GLN A 393 12.98 -1.11 -3.71
N VAL A 394 11.88 -0.82 -3.01
CA VAL A 394 11.75 0.33 -2.10
C VAL A 394 12.71 0.21 -0.90
N ILE A 395 12.83 -0.98 -0.31
CA ILE A 395 13.76 -1.24 0.83
C ILE A 395 15.21 -1.21 0.36
N TYR A 396 15.51 -1.76 -0.82
CA TYR A 396 16.88 -1.77 -1.37
C TYR A 396 17.37 -0.38 -1.76
N TYR A 397 16.48 0.54 -2.08
CA TYR A 397 16.84 1.86 -2.60
C TYR A 397 17.71 2.68 -1.63
N PRO A 398 17.37 2.88 -0.35
CA PRO A 398 18.25 3.58 0.59
C PRO A 398 19.60 2.87 0.77
N LEU A 399 19.59 1.53 0.86
CA LEU A 399 20.82 0.73 0.96
C LEU A 399 21.76 0.96 -0.22
N SER A 400 21.23 0.98 -1.43
CA SER A 400 22.01 1.18 -2.67
C SER A 400 22.60 2.58 -2.78
N LYS A 401 21.89 3.61 -2.30
CA LYS A 401 22.40 4.99 -2.24
C LYS A 401 23.67 5.11 -1.40
N GLU A 402 23.71 4.43 -0.25
CA GLU A 402 24.84 4.53 0.68
C GLU A 402 26.14 3.94 0.12
N ILE A 403 26.05 3.04 -0.86
CA ILE A 403 27.23 2.44 -1.52
C ILE A 403 27.60 3.19 -2.80
N ASN A 404 26.63 3.68 -3.56
CA ASN A 404 26.86 4.32 -4.86
C ASN A 404 27.29 5.78 -4.75
N ASN A 405 27.17 6.43 -3.60
CA ASN A 405 27.63 7.81 -3.35
C ASN A 405 29.15 7.89 -3.07
N LYS A 406 29.96 7.09 -3.78
CA LYS A 406 31.44 7.15 -3.75
C LYS A 406 32.03 8.03 -4.82
#